data_bacfcda8986dccc3265b93481fbd0db0
#
_entry.id   bacfcda8986dccc3265b93481fbd0db0
#
_cell.length_a   1.000
_cell.length_b   1.000
_cell.length_c   1.000
_cell.angle_alpha   90.00
_cell.angle_beta   90.00
_cell.angle_gamma   90.00
#
_symmetry.space_group_name_H-M   'P 1'
#
loop_
_entity.id
_entity.type
_entity.pdbx_description
1 polymer ?
#
loop_
_entity_poly.entity_id
_entity_poly.type
_entity_poly.pdbx_seq_one_letter_code
_entity_poly.pdbx_strand_id
1 'polypeptide(L)'
;MNIIRSLILYFIAGLTFLFFGPIVLLIIIVYPKGAYKLIIAWCKFMVVTFDCEINAKGKVPENETFVIMANHVSFLDVFAIPSVFTGKFSAVAASKNFNIPIYALFLKKLRVISIDRSNRQQSIQGIQQAELLLKEGYHIVIL
;
A
#
# COMPACT_ATOMS: atom_id res chain seq x y z
N MET A 1 2.91 -20.27 16.39
CA MET A 1 4.07 -19.78 15.61
C MET A 1 5.24 -19.62 16.56
N ASN A 2 6.44 -20.10 16.22
CA ASN A 2 7.59 -20.07 17.13
C ASN A 2 8.12 -18.62 17.23
N ILE A 3 8.33 -18.10 18.45
CA ILE A 3 8.78 -16.71 18.70
C ILE A 3 10.06 -16.39 17.92
N ILE A 4 11.01 -17.35 17.88
CA ILE A 4 12.27 -17.18 17.14
C ILE A 4 12.01 -16.96 15.65
N ARG A 5 11.11 -17.73 15.04
CA ARG A 5 10.73 -17.57 13.64
C ARG A 5 10.12 -16.19 13.40
N SER A 6 9.23 -15.73 14.29
CA SER A 6 8.64 -14.39 14.17
C SER A 6 9.70 -13.29 14.23
N LEU A 7 10.64 -13.36 15.16
CA LEU A 7 11.73 -12.38 15.29
C LEU A 7 12.60 -12.34 14.01
N ILE A 8 12.93 -13.52 13.45
CA ILE A 8 13.70 -13.62 12.20
C ILE A 8 12.92 -12.96 11.04
N LEU A 9 11.62 -13.25 10.91
CA LEU A 9 10.79 -12.69 9.84
C LEU A 9 10.65 -11.16 9.97
N TYR A 10 10.45 -10.64 11.17
CA TYR A 10 10.43 -9.19 11.40
C TYR A 10 11.79 -8.54 11.15
N PHE A 11 12.88 -9.20 11.49
CA PHE A 11 14.23 -8.72 11.19
C PHE A 11 14.48 -8.66 9.67
N ILE A 12 14.11 -9.71 8.92
CA ILE A 12 14.19 -9.74 7.45
C ILE A 12 13.32 -8.62 6.87
N ALA A 13 12.09 -8.45 7.35
CA ALA A 13 11.22 -7.36 6.91
C ALA A 13 11.86 -5.99 7.16
N GLY A 14 12.42 -5.76 8.35
CA GLY A 14 13.14 -4.53 8.67
C GLY A 14 14.31 -4.27 7.71
N LEU A 15 15.11 -5.28 7.42
CA LEU A 15 16.21 -5.16 6.46
C LEU A 15 15.70 -4.85 5.04
N THR A 16 14.62 -5.50 4.59
CA THR A 16 14.06 -5.19 3.28
C THR A 16 13.55 -3.75 3.20
N PHE A 17 12.89 -3.24 4.23
CA PHE A 17 12.49 -1.83 4.30
C PHE A 17 13.69 -0.88 4.29
N LEU A 18 14.76 -1.23 5.00
CA LEU A 18 15.96 -0.39 5.07
C LEU A 18 16.67 -0.28 3.72
N PHE A 19 16.75 -1.37 2.95
CA PHE A 19 17.47 -1.39 1.67
C PHE A 19 16.55 -1.09 0.47
N PHE A 20 15.37 -1.71 0.40
CA PHE A 20 14.44 -1.50 -0.71
C PHE A 20 13.66 -0.18 -0.61
N GLY A 21 13.35 0.27 0.59
CA GLY A 21 12.59 1.51 0.80
C GLY A 21 13.21 2.72 0.10
N PRO A 22 14.51 3.03 0.31
CA PRO A 22 15.18 4.13 -0.39
C PRO A 22 15.22 3.95 -1.90
N ILE A 23 15.43 2.72 -2.40
CA ILE A 23 15.46 2.41 -3.84
C ILE A 23 14.07 2.66 -4.45
N VAL A 24 13.02 2.15 -3.83
CA VAL A 24 11.64 2.37 -4.26
C VAL A 24 11.30 3.87 -4.24
N LEU A 25 11.69 4.58 -3.19
CA LEU A 25 11.46 6.02 -3.07
C LEU A 25 12.17 6.80 -4.19
N LEU A 26 13.41 6.45 -4.51
CA LEU A 26 14.16 7.05 -5.62
C LEU A 26 13.46 6.78 -6.96
N ILE A 27 13.01 5.55 -7.19
CA ILE A 27 12.31 5.18 -8.43
C ILE A 27 10.96 5.90 -8.53
N ILE A 28 10.21 6.05 -7.43
CA ILE A 28 8.96 6.84 -7.41
C ILE A 28 9.22 8.30 -7.80
N ILE A 29 10.36 8.87 -7.39
CA ILE A 29 10.72 10.25 -7.72
C ILE A 29 11.09 10.38 -9.21
N VAL A 30 11.91 9.47 -9.72
CA VAL A 30 12.49 9.55 -11.08
C VAL A 30 11.53 8.96 -12.13
N TYR A 31 10.88 7.83 -11.83
CA TYR A 31 10.01 7.10 -12.77
C TYR A 31 8.75 6.57 -12.09
N PRO A 32 7.78 7.45 -11.74
CA PRO A 32 6.58 7.07 -10.98
C PRO A 32 5.77 5.95 -11.61
N LYS A 33 5.69 5.92 -12.96
CA LYS A 33 4.91 4.88 -13.68
C LYS A 33 5.47 3.46 -13.48
N GLY A 34 6.78 3.32 -13.39
CA GLY A 34 7.44 2.02 -13.17
C GLY A 34 7.48 1.58 -11.71
N ALA A 35 7.36 2.54 -10.79
CA ALA A 35 7.44 2.28 -9.35
C ALA A 35 6.38 1.28 -8.86
N TYR A 36 5.16 1.33 -9.41
CA TYR A 36 4.08 0.42 -9.00
C TYR A 36 4.39 -1.05 -9.29
N LYS A 37 5.05 -1.35 -10.41
CA LYS A 37 5.47 -2.73 -10.72
C LYS A 37 6.46 -3.24 -9.68
N LEU A 38 7.42 -2.40 -9.28
CA LEU A 38 8.41 -2.74 -8.25
C LEU A 38 7.75 -2.90 -6.87
N ILE A 39 6.83 -2.00 -6.50
CA ILE A 39 6.10 -2.07 -5.24
C ILE A 39 5.28 -3.36 -5.17
N ILE A 40 4.56 -3.72 -6.22
CA ILE A 40 3.79 -4.97 -6.28
C ILE A 40 4.72 -6.19 -6.19
N ALA A 41 5.87 -6.18 -6.88
CA ALA A 41 6.86 -7.24 -6.77
C ALA A 41 7.40 -7.37 -5.34
N TRP A 42 7.68 -6.25 -4.68
CA TRP A 42 8.07 -6.24 -3.27
C TRP A 42 6.97 -6.74 -2.35
N CYS A 43 5.72 -6.34 -2.57
CA CYS A 43 4.57 -6.88 -1.82
C CYS A 43 4.47 -8.41 -1.95
N LYS A 44 4.61 -8.95 -3.16
CA LYS A 44 4.64 -10.40 -3.40
C LYS A 44 5.80 -11.08 -2.66
N PHE A 45 6.98 -10.49 -2.72
CA PHE A 45 8.14 -10.98 -1.98
C PHE A 45 7.88 -11.03 -0.47
N MET A 46 7.28 -9.97 0.10
CA MET A 46 6.93 -9.94 1.53
C MET A 46 5.91 -11.00 1.91
N VAL A 47 4.88 -11.20 1.10
CA VAL A 47 3.87 -12.26 1.31
C VAL A 47 4.54 -13.63 1.39
N VAL A 48 5.44 -13.95 0.46
CA VAL A 48 6.20 -15.22 0.46
C VAL A 48 7.12 -15.31 1.68
N THR A 49 7.83 -14.24 2.02
CA THR A 49 8.75 -14.19 3.16
C THR A 49 8.02 -14.48 4.48
N PHE A 50 6.80 -13.97 4.64
CA PHE A 50 5.99 -14.24 5.83
C PHE A 50 5.22 -15.57 5.77
N ASP A 51 5.45 -16.39 4.74
CA ASP A 51 4.78 -17.67 4.54
C ASP A 51 3.24 -17.51 4.55
N CYS A 52 2.77 -16.45 3.91
CA CYS A 52 1.35 -16.17 3.79
C CYS A 52 0.82 -16.77 2.49
N GLU A 53 -0.17 -17.63 2.61
CA GLU A 53 -0.91 -18.15 1.46
C GLU A 53 -2.08 -17.22 1.14
N ILE A 54 -2.14 -16.76 -0.11
CA ILE A 54 -3.24 -15.92 -0.60
C ILE A 54 -4.16 -16.75 -1.47
N ASN A 55 -5.37 -17.00 -0.99
CA ASN A 55 -6.42 -17.67 -1.72
C ASN A 55 -7.38 -16.65 -2.36
N ALA A 56 -7.01 -16.13 -3.53
CA ALA A 56 -7.85 -15.20 -4.27
C ALA A 56 -8.90 -15.97 -5.08
N LYS A 57 -10.19 -15.64 -4.88
CA LYS A 57 -11.31 -16.20 -5.65
C LYS A 57 -12.01 -15.08 -6.42
N GLY A 58 -12.40 -15.36 -7.66
CA GLY A 58 -13.01 -14.39 -8.55
C GLY A 58 -12.03 -13.79 -9.55
N LYS A 59 -12.48 -12.76 -10.26
CA LYS A 59 -11.66 -12.04 -11.24
C LYS A 59 -11.57 -10.58 -10.84
N VAL A 60 -10.38 -10.03 -10.92
CA VAL A 60 -10.17 -8.58 -10.80
C VAL A 60 -10.64 -7.94 -12.12
N PRO A 61 -11.46 -6.88 -12.10
CA PRO A 61 -11.86 -6.18 -13.31
C PRO A 61 -10.64 -5.72 -14.13
N GLU A 62 -10.67 -5.98 -15.43
CA GLU A 62 -9.64 -5.52 -16.36
C GLU A 62 -10.09 -4.19 -16.99
N ASN A 63 -9.15 -3.28 -17.19
CA ASN A 63 -9.37 -1.97 -17.83
C ASN A 63 -10.33 -1.02 -17.11
N GLU A 64 -10.64 -1.27 -15.86
CA GLU A 64 -11.47 -0.42 -15.02
C GLU A 64 -10.73 -0.04 -13.73
N THR A 65 -11.05 1.13 -13.20
CA THR A 65 -10.63 1.52 -11.85
C THR A 65 -11.69 1.11 -10.84
N PHE A 66 -11.27 0.65 -9.68
CA PHE A 66 -12.19 0.17 -8.65
C PHE A 66 -11.70 0.54 -7.24
N VAL A 67 -12.63 0.49 -6.31
CA VAL A 67 -12.36 0.63 -4.88
C VAL A 67 -12.31 -0.76 -4.27
N ILE A 68 -11.20 -1.05 -3.59
CA ILE A 68 -11.01 -2.27 -2.81
C ILE A 68 -11.33 -1.93 -1.36
N MET A 69 -12.32 -2.58 -0.81
CA MET A 69 -12.66 -2.47 0.62
C MET A 69 -12.39 -3.82 1.29
N ALA A 70 -11.59 -3.81 2.34
CA ALA A 70 -11.25 -5.02 3.07
C ALA A 70 -11.17 -4.77 4.58
N ASN A 71 -11.36 -5.83 5.37
CA ASN A 71 -11.09 -5.78 6.79
C ASN A 71 -9.59 -5.63 7.03
N HIS A 72 -9.21 -4.73 7.93
CA HIS A 72 -7.81 -4.52 8.30
C HIS A 72 -7.53 -5.17 9.66
N VAL A 73 -7.02 -6.38 9.63
CA VAL A 73 -6.77 -7.20 10.83
C VAL A 73 -5.28 -7.48 11.06
N SER A 74 -4.44 -7.20 10.07
CA SER A 74 -3.01 -7.48 10.13
C SER A 74 -2.19 -6.40 9.42
N PHE A 75 -0.98 -6.15 9.91
CA PHE A 75 0.01 -5.36 9.18
C PHE A 75 0.35 -5.95 7.80
N LEU A 76 0.18 -7.27 7.62
CA LEU A 76 0.45 -7.95 6.37
C LEU A 76 -0.56 -7.61 5.26
N ASP A 77 -1.74 -7.07 5.59
CA ASP A 77 -2.74 -6.65 4.61
C ASP A 77 -2.19 -5.59 3.64
N VAL A 78 -1.25 -4.75 4.12
CA VAL A 78 -0.57 -3.72 3.32
C VAL A 78 0.23 -4.33 2.16
N PHE A 79 0.67 -5.58 2.30
CA PHE A 79 1.39 -6.33 1.26
C PHE A 79 0.46 -7.29 0.51
N ALA A 80 -0.42 -7.98 1.24
CA ALA A 80 -1.30 -9.00 0.68
C ALA A 80 -2.22 -8.41 -0.39
N ILE A 81 -2.88 -7.30 -0.09
CA ILE A 81 -3.85 -6.70 -1.01
C ILE A 81 -3.19 -6.21 -2.32
N PRO A 82 -2.10 -5.40 -2.31
CA PRO A 82 -1.47 -5.00 -3.56
C PRO A 82 -0.84 -6.15 -4.34
N SER A 83 -0.56 -7.29 -3.70
CA SER A 83 0.06 -8.43 -4.38
C SER A 83 -0.86 -9.17 -5.36
N VAL A 84 -2.19 -8.99 -5.24
CA VAL A 84 -3.19 -9.75 -6.02
C VAL A 84 -3.72 -9.01 -7.25
N PHE A 85 -3.41 -7.73 -7.41
CA PHE A 85 -3.84 -6.97 -8.58
C PHE A 85 -2.68 -6.22 -9.26
N THR A 86 -2.95 -5.67 -10.42
CA THR A 86 -1.97 -4.91 -11.23
C THR A 86 -2.42 -3.46 -11.40
N GLY A 87 -1.52 -2.60 -11.81
CA GLY A 87 -1.84 -1.20 -12.09
C GLY A 87 -1.40 -0.24 -11.00
N LYS A 88 -1.85 1.00 -11.13
CA LYS A 88 -1.59 2.05 -10.15
C LYS A 88 -2.62 1.95 -9.04
N PHE A 89 -2.18 2.08 -7.81
CA PHE A 89 -3.08 2.13 -6.67
C PHE A 89 -2.69 3.23 -5.69
N SER A 90 -3.68 3.70 -4.97
CA SER A 90 -3.54 4.55 -3.80
C SER A 90 -4.28 3.91 -2.64
N ALA A 91 -4.01 4.36 -1.44
CA ALA A 91 -4.67 3.87 -0.24
C ALA A 91 -5.19 5.04 0.59
N VAL A 92 -6.10 4.72 1.50
CA VAL A 92 -6.54 5.65 2.53
C VAL A 92 -5.79 5.32 3.82
N ALA A 93 -5.15 6.32 4.42
CA ALA A 93 -4.39 6.16 5.66
C ALA A 93 -4.75 7.24 6.69
N ALA A 94 -4.63 6.90 7.96
CA ALA A 94 -4.84 7.84 9.05
C ALA A 94 -3.83 9.00 8.99
N SER A 95 -4.29 10.22 9.24
CA SER A 95 -3.47 11.45 9.19
C SER A 95 -2.22 11.37 10.05
N LYS A 96 -2.28 10.69 11.19
CA LYS A 96 -1.12 10.47 12.08
C LYS A 96 0.07 9.79 11.41
N ASN A 97 -0.16 8.97 10.37
CA ASN A 97 0.90 8.28 9.65
C ASN A 97 1.77 9.27 8.84
N PHE A 98 1.24 10.43 8.51
CA PHE A 98 1.94 11.49 7.80
C PHE A 98 2.86 12.33 8.70
N ASN A 99 2.89 12.07 10.01
CA ASN A 99 3.80 12.71 10.96
C ASN A 99 5.19 12.04 11.01
N ILE A 100 5.34 10.85 10.40
CA ILE A 100 6.62 10.13 10.33
C ILE A 100 7.37 10.59 9.07
N PRO A 101 8.51 11.32 9.16
CA PRO A 101 9.05 12.09 8.03
C PRO A 101 9.31 11.28 6.76
N ILE A 102 10.08 10.20 6.82
CA ILE A 102 10.43 9.36 5.67
C ILE A 102 9.18 8.61 5.15
N TYR A 103 8.36 8.10 6.08
CA TYR A 103 7.13 7.40 5.73
C TYR A 103 6.11 8.36 5.10
N ALA A 104 5.98 9.57 5.61
CA ALA A 104 5.14 10.62 5.05
C ALA A 104 5.54 10.97 3.60
N LEU A 105 6.84 11.01 3.31
CA LEU A 105 7.32 11.25 1.95
C LEU A 105 6.89 10.11 1.01
N PHE A 106 7.03 8.87 1.46
CA PHE A 106 6.59 7.68 0.72
C PHE A 106 5.08 7.71 0.45
N LEU A 107 4.27 7.97 1.49
CA LEU A 107 2.81 8.08 1.38
C LEU A 107 2.40 9.17 0.38
N LYS A 108 3.01 10.37 0.48
CA LYS A 108 2.73 11.49 -0.43
C LYS A 108 3.09 11.16 -1.88
N LYS A 109 4.22 10.52 -2.11
CA LYS A 109 4.66 10.13 -3.47
C LYS A 109 3.79 9.04 -4.07
N LEU A 110 3.26 8.13 -3.27
CA LEU A 110 2.24 7.14 -3.66
C LEU A 110 0.83 7.74 -3.74
N ARG A 111 0.68 9.04 -3.48
CA ARG A 111 -0.60 9.74 -3.50
C ARG A 111 -1.62 9.15 -2.52
N VAL A 112 -1.13 8.59 -1.39
CA VAL A 112 -1.98 8.06 -0.33
C VAL A 112 -2.83 9.18 0.25
N ILE A 113 -4.11 8.91 0.43
CA ILE A 113 -5.12 9.85 0.91
C ILE A 113 -5.06 9.89 2.43
N SER A 114 -4.83 11.09 2.97
CA SER A 114 -4.84 11.30 4.42
C SER A 114 -6.25 11.55 4.92
N ILE A 115 -6.71 10.77 5.91
CA ILE A 115 -8.01 10.98 6.55
C ILE A 115 -7.84 11.10 8.06
N ASP A 116 -8.47 12.13 8.62
CA ASP A 116 -8.75 12.24 10.04
C ASP A 116 -10.24 11.92 10.26
N ARG A 117 -10.53 10.77 10.84
CA ARG A 117 -11.91 10.31 11.09
C ARG A 117 -12.67 11.19 12.09
N SER A 118 -11.97 12.00 12.89
CA SER A 118 -12.58 12.98 13.81
C SER A 118 -12.96 14.27 13.10
N ASN A 119 -12.41 14.54 11.90
CA ASN A 119 -12.64 15.76 11.13
C ASN A 119 -13.46 15.48 9.87
N ARG A 120 -14.76 15.80 9.92
CA ARG A 120 -15.70 15.61 8.82
C ARG A 120 -15.26 16.29 7.52
N GLN A 121 -14.70 17.51 7.62
CA GLN A 121 -14.24 18.25 6.47
C GLN A 121 -13.08 17.54 5.74
N GLN A 122 -12.10 17.03 6.50
CA GLN A 122 -11.00 16.25 5.94
C GLN A 122 -11.47 14.93 5.34
N SER A 123 -12.47 14.29 5.92
CA SER A 123 -13.07 13.08 5.36
C SER A 123 -13.72 13.34 4.00
N ILE A 124 -14.46 14.45 3.86
CA ILE A 124 -15.06 14.85 2.58
C ILE A 124 -13.97 15.15 1.53
N GLN A 125 -12.93 15.89 1.90
CA GLN A 125 -11.79 16.15 1.00
C GLN A 125 -11.09 14.86 0.57
N GLY A 126 -10.95 13.89 1.49
CA GLY A 126 -10.40 12.58 1.16
C GLY A 126 -11.23 11.82 0.13
N ILE A 127 -12.56 11.85 0.22
CA ILE A 127 -13.46 11.25 -0.77
C ILE A 127 -13.31 11.93 -2.13
N GLN A 128 -13.25 13.26 -2.17
CA GLN A 128 -13.05 14.02 -3.42
C GLN A 128 -11.69 13.68 -4.05
N GLN A 129 -10.65 13.54 -3.23
CA GLN A 129 -9.33 13.12 -3.71
C GLN A 129 -9.35 11.68 -4.27
N ALA A 130 -10.08 10.77 -3.62
CA ALA A 130 -10.25 9.41 -4.11
C ALA A 130 -10.93 9.36 -5.47
N GLU A 131 -11.98 10.17 -5.67
CA GLU A 131 -12.70 10.29 -6.94
C GLU A 131 -11.78 10.80 -8.07
N LEU A 132 -10.97 11.81 -7.80
CA LEU A 132 -9.99 12.31 -8.76
C LEU A 132 -8.96 11.23 -9.14
N LEU A 133 -8.45 10.49 -8.16
CA LEU A 133 -7.49 9.42 -8.40
C LEU A 133 -8.08 8.27 -9.22
N LEU A 134 -9.34 7.89 -8.97
CA LEU A 134 -10.05 6.91 -9.79
C LEU A 134 -10.12 7.35 -11.26
N LYS A 135 -10.47 8.63 -11.52
CA LYS A 135 -10.49 9.20 -12.87
C LYS A 135 -9.11 9.22 -13.55
N GLU A 136 -8.03 9.32 -12.76
CA GLU A 136 -6.64 9.24 -13.25
C GLU A 136 -6.13 7.80 -13.44
N GLY A 137 -6.96 6.80 -13.21
CA GLY A 137 -6.64 5.39 -13.41
C GLY A 137 -5.94 4.74 -12.20
N TYR A 138 -6.18 5.22 -10.97
CA TYR A 138 -5.71 4.58 -9.75
C TYR A 138 -6.83 3.73 -9.15
N HIS A 139 -6.52 2.52 -8.72
CA HIS A 139 -7.38 1.78 -7.79
C HIS A 139 -7.25 2.38 -6.40
N ILE A 140 -8.31 2.38 -5.61
CA ILE A 140 -8.29 2.91 -4.24
C ILE A 140 -8.46 1.76 -3.25
N VAL A 141 -7.54 1.66 -2.30
CA VAL A 141 -7.57 0.66 -1.22
C VAL A 141 -8.01 1.33 0.07
N ILE A 142 -9.06 0.79 0.69
CA ILE A 142 -9.61 1.22 1.97
C ILE A 142 -9.59 0.04 2.94
N LEU A 143 -8.89 0.21 4.06
CA LEU A 143 -8.72 -0.78 5.12
C LEU A 143 -9.29 -0.30 6.45
#